data_c0fe0f17e8e61bc5a4977fc38a5322b7
#
_entry.id   c0fe0f17e8e61bc5a4977fc38a5322b7
#
_cell.length_a   1.000
_cell.length_b   1.000
_cell.length_c   1.000
_cell.angle_alpha   90.00
_cell.angle_beta   90.00
_cell.angle_gamma   90.00
#
_symmetry.space_group_name_H-M   'P 1'
#
loop_
_entity.id
_entity.type
_entity.pdbx_description
1 polymer ?
#
loop_
_entity_poly.entity_id
_entity_poly.type
_entity_poly.pdbx_seq_one_letter_code
_entity_poly.pdbx_strand_id
1 'polypeptide(L)'
;MNAQFTQHNLIFKQASGTSRGVLTTKETYLLEISKNGQKGIGECAIFRGLSYDDVPDYEEKLTWLCENIHLDFEVLKKELLHYPSIIFGLEQALLNLEHGEDLYFPSDFTDGKDSIKINGLIWMGNADFMQSQIEEKLAKGFDCIKLKIGVDWKSEKEIIKKLREKFPQEQLELRVDANGAFSYE
;
A
#
# COMPACT_ATOMS: atom_id res chain seq x y z
N MET A 1 28.93 8.50 0.16
CA MET A 1 27.60 7.91 0.42
C MET A 1 27.77 6.40 0.34
N ASN A 2 27.23 5.65 1.29
CA ASN A 2 27.21 4.19 1.26
C ASN A 2 25.76 3.73 1.35
N ALA A 3 25.46 2.56 0.77
CA ALA A 3 24.14 1.96 0.85
C ALA A 3 24.26 0.46 1.10
N GLN A 4 23.25 -0.09 1.77
CA GLN A 4 23.06 -1.52 1.96
C GLN A 4 21.56 -1.81 2.02
N PHE A 5 21.17 -3.05 1.74
CA PHE A 5 19.78 -3.46 1.92
C PHE A 5 19.69 -4.74 2.77
N THR A 6 18.53 -4.91 3.38
CA THR A 6 18.22 -6.11 4.17
C THR A 6 16.83 -6.58 3.80
N GLN A 7 16.70 -7.87 3.46
CA GLN A 7 15.41 -8.51 3.25
C GLN A 7 14.69 -8.71 4.59
N HIS A 8 13.41 -8.40 4.62
CA HIS A 8 12.55 -8.61 5.77
C HIS A 8 11.24 -9.28 5.35
N ASN A 9 10.85 -10.34 6.07
CA ASN A 9 9.60 -11.05 5.82
C ASN A 9 8.55 -10.65 6.85
N LEU A 10 7.52 -9.95 6.39
CA LEU A 10 6.34 -9.64 7.18
C LEU A 10 5.41 -10.87 7.20
N ILE A 11 4.99 -11.26 8.39
CA ILE A 11 3.98 -12.31 8.59
C ILE A 11 2.66 -11.64 8.92
N PHE A 12 1.62 -11.91 8.12
CA PHE A 12 0.32 -11.31 8.34
C PHE A 12 -0.37 -11.92 9.56
N LYS A 13 -0.96 -11.09 10.39
CA LYS A 13 -1.78 -11.55 11.54
C LYS A 13 -3.02 -12.34 11.10
N GLN A 14 -3.53 -12.02 9.92
CA GLN A 14 -4.62 -12.72 9.24
C GLN A 14 -4.29 -12.84 7.76
N ALA A 15 -4.62 -13.97 7.16
CA ALA A 15 -4.48 -14.15 5.73
C ALA A 15 -5.26 -13.07 4.96
N SER A 16 -4.62 -12.43 4.00
CA SER A 16 -5.20 -11.34 3.20
C SER A 16 -5.64 -11.86 1.84
N GLY A 17 -6.95 -11.88 1.61
CA GLY A 17 -7.52 -12.21 0.31
C GLY A 17 -7.29 -11.08 -0.70
N THR A 18 -6.81 -11.44 -1.89
CA THR A 18 -6.69 -10.54 -3.03
C THR A 18 -7.43 -11.13 -4.23
N SER A 19 -7.63 -10.36 -5.29
CA SER A 19 -8.21 -10.87 -6.55
C SER A 19 -7.37 -11.96 -7.23
N ARG A 20 -6.12 -12.15 -6.80
CA ARG A 20 -5.17 -13.12 -7.38
C ARG A 20 -4.76 -14.24 -6.43
N GLY A 21 -5.32 -14.29 -5.23
CA GLY A 21 -5.01 -15.31 -4.24
C GLY A 21 -4.96 -14.79 -2.81
N VAL A 22 -4.51 -15.64 -1.90
CA VAL A 22 -4.41 -15.36 -0.47
C VAL A 22 -2.95 -15.18 -0.10
N LEU A 23 -2.65 -14.05 0.53
CA LEU A 23 -1.31 -13.72 1.03
C LEU A 23 -1.25 -13.96 2.55
N THR A 24 -0.20 -14.64 3.00
CA THR A 24 0.10 -14.87 4.42
C THR A 24 1.40 -14.19 4.85
N THR A 25 2.25 -13.87 3.89
CA THR A 25 3.53 -13.18 4.08
C THR A 25 3.72 -12.11 3.01
N LYS A 26 4.59 -11.15 3.28
CA LYS A 26 5.09 -10.18 2.31
C LYS A 26 6.59 -10.02 2.50
N GLU A 27 7.34 -10.21 1.44
CA GLU A 27 8.74 -9.81 1.39
C GLU A 27 8.83 -8.29 1.20
N THR A 28 9.79 -7.69 1.88
CA THR A 28 10.16 -6.31 1.66
C THR A 28 11.65 -6.14 1.86
N TYR A 29 12.23 -5.11 1.26
CA TYR A 29 13.65 -4.81 1.38
C TYR A 29 13.80 -3.41 1.98
N LEU A 30 14.54 -3.33 3.09
CA LEU A 30 14.89 -2.06 3.73
C LEU A 30 16.23 -1.59 3.16
N LEU A 31 16.19 -0.48 2.43
CA LEU A 31 17.36 0.20 1.90
C LEU A 31 17.85 1.22 2.93
N GLU A 32 19.05 1.04 3.45
CA GLU A 32 19.73 2.00 4.31
C GLU A 32 20.79 2.76 3.49
N ILE A 33 20.71 4.07 3.50
CA ILE A 33 21.73 4.97 2.94
C ILE A 33 22.41 5.74 4.07
N SER A 34 23.73 5.84 4.01
CA SER A 34 24.51 6.60 5.01
C SER A 34 25.42 7.63 4.36
N LYS A 35 25.49 8.83 4.98
CA LYS A 35 26.34 9.94 4.55
C LYS A 35 26.72 10.79 5.77
N ASN A 36 28.01 11.03 5.96
CA ASN A 36 28.52 11.89 7.03
C ASN A 36 28.00 11.53 8.45
N GLY A 37 27.85 10.24 8.73
CA GLY A 37 27.35 9.76 10.02
C GLY A 37 25.83 9.78 10.19
N GLN A 38 25.09 10.35 9.26
CA GLN A 38 23.62 10.28 9.21
C GLN A 38 23.17 9.07 8.41
N LYS A 39 21.96 8.60 8.69
CA LYS A 39 21.31 7.48 8.02
C LYS A 39 19.92 7.85 7.55
N GLY A 40 19.55 7.30 6.38
CA GLY A 40 18.20 7.34 5.86
C GLY A 40 17.75 5.93 5.47
N ILE A 41 16.50 5.61 5.73
CA ILE A 41 15.90 4.30 5.46
C ILE A 41 14.72 4.46 4.52
N GLY A 42 14.63 3.58 3.52
CA GLY A 42 13.49 3.47 2.62
C GLY A 42 13.06 2.02 2.44
N GLU A 43 11.80 1.81 2.16
CA GLU A 43 11.23 0.47 1.91
C GLU A 43 11.05 0.23 0.40
N CYS A 44 11.77 -0.75 -0.13
CA CYS A 44 11.56 -1.30 -1.47
C CYS A 44 10.55 -2.45 -1.35
N ALA A 45 9.25 -2.12 -1.47
CA ALA A 45 8.15 -3.02 -1.16
C ALA A 45 7.64 -3.72 -2.41
N ILE A 46 7.75 -5.05 -2.48
CA ILE A 46 7.16 -5.86 -3.54
C ILE A 46 6.13 -6.86 -3.00
N PHE A 47 5.20 -7.23 -3.87
CA PHE A 47 4.32 -8.37 -3.67
C PHE A 47 4.59 -9.40 -4.75
N ARG A 48 5.07 -10.57 -4.36
CA ARG A 48 5.33 -11.68 -5.28
C ARG A 48 4.05 -12.05 -6.05
N GLY A 49 4.17 -12.15 -7.36
CA GLY A 49 3.07 -12.41 -8.28
C GLY A 49 2.13 -11.23 -8.55
N LEU A 50 2.36 -10.05 -7.95
CA LEU A 50 1.50 -8.86 -8.09
C LEU A 50 2.25 -7.63 -8.57
N SER A 51 3.44 -7.35 -8.04
CA SER A 51 4.22 -6.16 -8.38
C SER A 51 4.76 -6.24 -9.81
N TYR A 52 4.81 -5.10 -10.50
CA TYR A 52 5.36 -5.01 -11.85
C TYR A 52 6.82 -5.42 -11.91
N ASP A 53 7.58 -5.07 -10.88
CA ASP A 53 9.00 -5.33 -10.73
C ASP A 53 9.32 -6.59 -9.91
N ASP A 54 8.35 -7.51 -9.80
CA ASP A 54 8.60 -8.87 -9.29
C ASP A 54 9.27 -9.72 -10.38
N VAL A 55 10.57 -9.49 -10.57
CA VAL A 55 11.41 -10.10 -11.59
C VAL A 55 12.60 -10.84 -10.96
N PRO A 56 13.17 -11.85 -11.64
CA PRO A 56 14.23 -12.68 -11.06
C PRO A 56 15.49 -11.92 -10.62
N ASP A 57 15.83 -10.82 -11.29
CA ASP A 57 17.03 -10.02 -11.06
C ASP A 57 16.79 -8.84 -10.07
N TYR A 58 15.69 -8.84 -9.33
CA TYR A 58 15.35 -7.77 -8.39
C TYR A 58 16.44 -7.50 -7.35
N GLU A 59 16.98 -8.52 -6.71
CA GLU A 59 18.05 -8.40 -5.70
C GLU A 59 19.39 -8.00 -6.33
N GLU A 60 19.67 -8.47 -7.54
CA GLU A 60 20.85 -8.04 -8.29
C GLU A 60 20.79 -6.54 -8.58
N LYS A 61 19.59 -6.03 -8.88
CA LYS A 61 19.37 -4.60 -9.11
C LYS A 61 19.48 -3.77 -7.82
N LEU A 62 19.03 -4.29 -6.69
CA LEU A 62 19.29 -3.68 -5.37
C LEU A 62 20.78 -3.62 -5.05
N THR A 63 21.50 -4.71 -5.33
CA THR A 63 22.95 -4.77 -5.16
C THR A 63 23.63 -3.72 -6.04
N TRP A 64 23.25 -3.67 -7.32
CA TRP A 64 23.75 -2.66 -8.25
C TRP A 64 23.51 -1.23 -7.73
N LEU A 65 22.30 -0.94 -7.20
CA LEU A 65 21.99 0.37 -6.60
C LEU A 65 22.94 0.69 -5.44
N CYS A 66 23.17 -0.26 -4.53
CA CYS A 66 24.05 -0.05 -3.38
C CYS A 66 25.50 0.26 -3.81
N GLU A 67 26.00 -0.41 -4.82
CA GLU A 67 27.35 -0.19 -5.38
C GLU A 67 27.46 1.17 -6.09
N ASN A 68 26.36 1.65 -6.67
CA ASN A 68 26.31 2.86 -7.49
C ASN A 68 25.63 4.06 -6.80
N ILE A 69 25.36 4.00 -5.51
CA ILE A 69 24.63 5.04 -4.75
C ILE A 69 25.30 6.42 -4.79
N HIS A 70 26.53 6.50 -5.21
CA HIS A 70 27.30 7.74 -5.39
C HIS A 70 26.95 8.51 -6.66
N LEU A 71 26.23 7.88 -7.62
CA LEU A 71 25.81 8.49 -8.86
C LEU A 71 24.70 9.51 -8.64
N ASP A 72 24.49 10.35 -9.64
CA ASP A 72 23.40 11.33 -9.65
C ASP A 72 22.03 10.64 -9.65
N PHE A 73 21.06 11.21 -8.93
CA PHE A 73 19.71 10.63 -8.79
C PHE A 73 19.03 10.37 -10.14
N GLU A 74 19.18 11.29 -11.11
CA GLU A 74 18.58 11.10 -12.45
C GLU A 74 19.23 9.94 -13.21
N VAL A 75 20.51 9.65 -12.97
CA VAL A 75 21.18 8.47 -13.54
C VAL A 75 20.64 7.21 -12.89
N LEU A 76 20.56 7.18 -11.55
CA LEU A 76 20.00 6.04 -10.82
C LEU A 76 18.54 5.76 -11.23
N LYS A 77 17.71 6.80 -11.30
CA LYS A 77 16.31 6.72 -11.73
C LYS A 77 16.15 6.14 -13.14
N LYS A 78 16.99 6.54 -14.09
CA LYS A 78 16.99 6.01 -15.45
C LYS A 78 17.31 4.51 -15.48
N GLU A 79 18.31 4.09 -14.71
CA GLU A 79 18.72 2.69 -14.63
C GLU A 79 17.71 1.80 -13.87
N LEU A 80 16.94 2.40 -12.96
CA LEU A 80 15.91 1.74 -12.16
C LEU A 80 14.50 1.85 -12.75
N LEU A 81 14.34 2.37 -13.98
CA LEU A 81 13.02 2.67 -14.57
C LEU A 81 12.04 1.49 -14.54
N HIS A 82 12.54 0.26 -14.64
CA HIS A 82 11.74 -0.96 -14.58
C HIS A 82 11.59 -1.54 -13.17
N TYR A 83 12.08 -0.83 -12.13
CA TYR A 83 12.04 -1.24 -10.73
C TYR A 83 11.40 -0.15 -9.85
N PRO A 84 10.10 0.15 -10.04
CA PRO A 84 9.44 1.26 -9.37
C PRO A 84 9.46 1.16 -7.84
N SER A 85 9.44 -0.05 -7.26
CA SER A 85 9.53 -0.21 -5.81
C SER A 85 10.94 0.14 -5.29
N ILE A 86 11.99 -0.11 -6.07
CA ILE A 86 13.37 0.29 -5.72
C ILE A 86 13.53 1.80 -5.82
N ILE A 87 12.97 2.45 -6.86
CA ILE A 87 12.97 3.93 -6.97
C ILE A 87 12.27 4.53 -5.77
N PHE A 88 11.09 4.03 -5.40
CA PHE A 88 10.34 4.54 -4.25
C PHE A 88 11.14 4.40 -2.95
N GLY A 89 11.76 3.25 -2.70
CA GLY A 89 12.61 3.03 -1.54
C GLY A 89 13.84 3.95 -1.53
N LEU A 90 14.45 4.20 -2.70
CA LEU A 90 15.56 5.14 -2.85
C LEU A 90 15.13 6.57 -2.52
N GLU A 91 14.04 7.07 -3.10
CA GLU A 91 13.50 8.40 -2.82
C GLU A 91 13.18 8.56 -1.34
N GLN A 92 12.53 7.57 -0.74
CA GLN A 92 12.19 7.56 0.69
C GLN A 92 13.45 7.61 1.56
N ALA A 93 14.49 6.80 1.26
CA ALA A 93 15.75 6.79 2.00
C ALA A 93 16.49 8.13 1.88
N LEU A 94 16.48 8.75 0.71
CA LEU A 94 17.09 10.06 0.50
C LEU A 94 16.37 11.17 1.27
N LEU A 95 15.03 11.19 1.26
CA LEU A 95 14.22 12.12 2.04
C LEU A 95 14.45 11.93 3.55
N ASN A 96 14.48 10.68 4.02
CA ASN A 96 14.77 10.39 5.42
C ASN A 96 16.17 10.83 5.83
N LEU A 97 17.17 10.66 4.96
CA LEU A 97 18.54 11.11 5.17
C LEU A 97 18.63 12.65 5.23
N GLU A 98 17.87 13.34 4.36
CA GLU A 98 17.85 14.81 4.28
C GLU A 98 17.18 15.45 5.50
N HIS A 99 16.02 14.92 5.91
CA HIS A 99 15.22 15.48 7.00
C HIS A 99 15.67 14.98 8.38
N GLY A 100 16.32 13.82 8.47
CA GLY A 100 16.77 13.21 9.72
C GLY A 100 15.65 12.65 10.60
N GLU A 101 14.39 12.74 10.15
CA GLU A 101 13.17 12.34 10.84
C GLU A 101 12.21 11.66 9.85
N ASP A 102 11.13 11.06 10.34
CA ASP A 102 10.11 10.42 9.50
C ASP A 102 9.08 11.40 8.93
N LEU A 103 9.24 12.70 9.22
CA LEU A 103 8.37 13.76 8.73
C LEU A 103 9.00 14.46 7.52
N TYR A 104 8.57 14.09 6.31
CA TYR A 104 9.12 14.61 5.05
C TYR A 104 8.36 15.82 4.50
N PHE A 105 7.10 15.95 4.81
CA PHE A 105 6.22 16.99 4.27
C PHE A 105 5.43 17.67 5.40
N PRO A 106 6.01 18.63 6.13
CA PRO A 106 5.31 19.35 7.19
C PRO A 106 4.06 20.04 6.65
N SER A 107 2.94 19.89 7.35
CA SER A 107 1.66 20.47 6.97
C SER A 107 0.73 20.56 8.19
N ASP A 108 -0.38 21.26 8.08
CA ASP A 108 -1.40 21.31 9.14
C ASP A 108 -1.96 19.93 9.48
N PHE A 109 -2.01 19.01 8.49
CA PHE A 109 -2.37 17.62 8.72
C PHE A 109 -1.34 16.90 9.60
N THR A 110 -0.05 17.01 9.29
CA THR A 110 1.01 16.35 10.06
C THR A 110 1.19 16.97 11.45
N ASP A 111 0.83 18.24 11.62
CA ASP A 111 0.77 18.94 12.91
C ASP A 111 -0.49 18.61 13.72
N GLY A 112 -1.41 17.81 13.19
CA GLY A 112 -2.68 17.46 13.83
C GLY A 112 -3.71 18.61 13.88
N LYS A 113 -3.52 19.66 13.07
CA LYS A 113 -4.42 20.81 12.97
C LYS A 113 -5.53 20.61 11.93
N ASP A 114 -5.32 19.68 11.00
CA ASP A 114 -6.26 19.32 9.95
C ASP A 114 -6.51 17.82 9.91
N SER A 115 -7.54 17.37 9.20
CA SER A 115 -7.90 15.96 9.07
C SER A 115 -8.21 15.59 7.62
N ILE A 116 -7.96 14.33 7.27
CA ILE A 116 -8.30 13.76 5.95
C ILE A 116 -9.39 12.71 6.17
N LYS A 117 -10.53 12.88 5.47
CA LYS A 117 -11.62 11.90 5.49
C LYS A 117 -11.16 10.60 4.80
N ILE A 118 -11.24 9.50 5.54
CA ILE A 118 -10.93 8.15 5.04
C ILE A 118 -12.19 7.28 5.02
N ASN A 119 -12.21 6.25 4.17
CA ASN A 119 -13.27 5.25 4.18
C ASN A 119 -12.99 4.09 5.16
N GLY A 120 -14.04 3.54 5.74
CA GLY A 120 -14.02 2.21 6.35
C GLY A 120 -13.93 1.15 5.25
N LEU A 121 -12.83 0.40 5.20
CA LEU A 121 -12.64 -0.67 4.21
C LEU A 121 -13.35 -1.96 4.66
N ILE A 122 -14.13 -2.55 3.76
CA ILE A 122 -14.76 -3.87 3.90
C ILE A 122 -14.06 -4.84 2.96
N TRP A 123 -13.36 -5.81 3.53
CA TRP A 123 -12.68 -6.85 2.79
C TRP A 123 -13.68 -7.87 2.22
N MET A 124 -13.33 -8.45 1.08
CA MET A 124 -14.08 -9.55 0.47
C MET A 124 -14.15 -10.75 1.41
N GLY A 125 -15.30 -11.42 1.40
CA GLY A 125 -15.56 -12.62 2.18
C GLY A 125 -17.00 -13.09 1.97
N ASN A 126 -17.44 -14.02 2.79
CA ASN A 126 -18.87 -14.39 2.79
C ASN A 126 -19.74 -13.24 3.34
N ALA A 127 -21.05 -13.31 3.13
CA ALA A 127 -21.98 -12.24 3.49
C ALA A 127 -21.92 -11.88 4.99
N ASP A 128 -21.80 -12.86 5.88
CA ASP A 128 -21.76 -12.64 7.33
C ASP A 128 -20.47 -11.90 7.75
N PHE A 129 -19.34 -12.28 7.16
CA PHE A 129 -18.06 -11.60 7.39
C PHE A 129 -18.09 -10.14 6.89
N MET A 130 -18.63 -9.91 5.70
CA MET A 130 -18.77 -8.54 5.18
C MET A 130 -19.73 -7.71 6.06
N GLN A 131 -20.84 -8.31 6.47
CA GLN A 131 -21.83 -7.65 7.33
C GLN A 131 -21.22 -7.25 8.69
N SER A 132 -20.46 -8.15 9.34
CA SER A 132 -19.81 -7.86 10.61
C SER A 132 -18.80 -6.71 10.51
N GLN A 133 -18.03 -6.63 9.44
CA GLN A 133 -17.11 -5.52 9.19
C GLN A 133 -17.86 -4.20 8.99
N ILE A 134 -18.98 -4.21 8.25
CA ILE A 134 -19.82 -3.03 8.03
C ILE A 134 -20.33 -2.50 9.38
N GLU A 135 -20.87 -3.37 10.22
CA GLU A 135 -21.38 -3.00 11.55
C GLU A 135 -20.27 -2.42 12.43
N GLU A 136 -19.08 -3.02 12.41
CA GLU A 136 -17.90 -2.49 13.12
C GLU A 136 -17.54 -1.07 12.66
N LYS A 137 -17.48 -0.83 11.32
CA LYS A 137 -17.11 0.48 10.77
C LYS A 137 -18.17 1.54 11.08
N LEU A 138 -19.45 1.20 10.94
CA LEU A 138 -20.54 2.10 11.30
C LEU A 138 -20.53 2.44 12.80
N ALA A 139 -20.28 1.46 13.66
CA ALA A 139 -20.16 1.68 15.11
C ALA A 139 -18.97 2.59 15.48
N LYS A 140 -17.91 2.59 14.65
CA LYS A 140 -16.74 3.49 14.78
C LYS A 140 -16.98 4.88 14.18
N GLY A 141 -18.17 5.16 13.65
CA GLY A 141 -18.55 6.47 13.13
C GLY A 141 -18.07 6.76 11.69
N PHE A 142 -17.70 5.75 10.91
CA PHE A 142 -17.40 5.95 9.50
C PHE A 142 -18.67 6.33 8.73
N ASP A 143 -18.62 7.43 8.02
CA ASP A 143 -19.67 7.94 7.12
C ASP A 143 -19.36 7.68 5.63
N CYS A 144 -18.27 6.98 5.36
CA CYS A 144 -17.86 6.48 4.05
C CYS A 144 -17.38 5.04 4.19
N ILE A 145 -17.93 4.12 3.40
CA ILE A 145 -17.56 2.71 3.38
C ILE A 145 -17.15 2.33 1.96
N LYS A 146 -15.99 1.63 1.83
CA LYS A 146 -15.51 1.06 0.58
C LYS A 146 -15.59 -0.46 0.63
N LEU A 147 -16.42 -1.05 -0.24
CA LEU A 147 -16.56 -2.48 -0.39
C LEU A 147 -15.67 -2.97 -1.54
N LYS A 148 -14.90 -4.02 -1.30
CA LYS A 148 -14.28 -4.79 -2.38
C LYS A 148 -15.31 -5.77 -2.94
N ILE A 149 -15.50 -5.75 -4.28
CA ILE A 149 -16.52 -6.53 -4.98
C ILE A 149 -15.90 -7.31 -6.15
N GLY A 150 -16.68 -8.28 -6.69
CA GLY A 150 -16.31 -9.01 -7.89
C GLY A 150 -15.95 -10.49 -7.67
N VAL A 151 -16.12 -11.00 -6.44
CA VAL A 151 -15.99 -12.43 -6.14
C VAL A 151 -17.36 -13.12 -6.17
N ASP A 152 -18.38 -12.54 -5.52
CA ASP A 152 -19.79 -12.98 -5.57
C ASP A 152 -20.68 -11.75 -5.75
N TRP A 153 -20.72 -11.26 -7.00
CA TRP A 153 -21.46 -10.03 -7.33
C TRP A 153 -22.93 -10.10 -6.93
N LYS A 154 -23.55 -11.27 -6.95
CA LYS A 154 -24.96 -11.42 -6.58
C LYS A 154 -25.18 -11.08 -5.10
N SER A 155 -24.39 -11.66 -4.21
CA SER A 155 -24.46 -11.40 -2.77
C SER A 155 -23.99 -9.99 -2.42
N GLU A 156 -22.91 -9.52 -3.04
CA GLU A 156 -22.34 -8.20 -2.85
C GLU A 156 -23.33 -7.08 -3.24
N LYS A 157 -24.05 -7.26 -4.34
CA LYS A 157 -25.10 -6.37 -4.79
C LYS A 157 -26.26 -6.26 -3.78
N GLU A 158 -26.65 -7.37 -3.17
CA GLU A 158 -27.71 -7.35 -2.14
C GLU A 158 -27.25 -6.66 -0.86
N ILE A 159 -25.99 -6.77 -0.48
CA ILE A 159 -25.40 -6.03 0.64
C ILE A 159 -25.47 -4.51 0.35
N ILE A 160 -25.06 -4.10 -0.85
CA ILE A 160 -25.10 -2.68 -1.27
C ILE A 160 -26.53 -2.13 -1.24
N LYS A 161 -27.50 -2.90 -1.73
CA LYS A 161 -28.91 -2.51 -1.69
C LYS A 161 -29.40 -2.30 -0.26
N LYS A 162 -29.18 -3.28 0.63
CA LYS A 162 -29.57 -3.21 2.04
C LYS A 162 -28.94 -2.01 2.74
N LEU A 163 -27.66 -1.72 2.46
CA LEU A 163 -27.00 -0.52 2.99
C LEU A 163 -27.69 0.75 2.49
N ARG A 164 -28.04 0.83 1.23
CA ARG A 164 -28.66 1.99 0.63
C ARG A 164 -30.12 2.18 1.07
N GLU A 165 -30.84 1.10 1.36
CA GLU A 165 -32.18 1.13 1.97
C GLU A 165 -32.15 1.69 3.39
N LYS A 166 -31.10 1.35 4.16
CA LYS A 166 -30.95 1.80 5.56
C LYS A 166 -30.34 3.20 5.69
N PHE A 167 -29.41 3.55 4.79
CA PHE A 167 -28.66 4.80 4.83
C PHE A 167 -28.76 5.53 3.49
N PRO A 168 -29.45 6.69 3.43
CA PRO A 168 -29.47 7.50 2.23
C PRO A 168 -28.09 8.06 1.89
N GLN A 169 -27.94 8.57 0.68
CA GLN A 169 -26.65 9.03 0.15
C GLN A 169 -26.03 10.15 0.99
N GLU A 170 -26.84 10.97 1.58
CA GLU A 170 -26.44 12.12 2.41
C GLU A 170 -25.86 11.69 3.77
N GLN A 171 -26.17 10.46 4.21
CA GLN A 171 -25.71 9.92 5.49
C GLN A 171 -24.51 8.98 5.35
N LEU A 172 -24.44 8.24 4.24
CA LEU A 172 -23.39 7.25 4.03
C LEU A 172 -22.93 7.25 2.57
N GLU A 173 -21.66 7.64 2.35
CA GLU A 173 -20.99 7.46 1.06
C GLU A 173 -20.64 5.99 0.88
N LEU A 174 -21.01 5.39 -0.26
CA LEU A 174 -20.61 4.04 -0.64
C LEU A 174 -19.65 4.10 -1.82
N ARG A 175 -18.49 3.48 -1.65
CA ARG A 175 -17.49 3.25 -2.69
C ARG A 175 -17.38 1.76 -2.95
N VAL A 176 -17.09 1.40 -4.19
CA VAL A 176 -16.83 0.00 -4.60
C VAL A 176 -15.49 -0.09 -5.31
N ASP A 177 -14.81 -1.22 -5.12
CA ASP A 177 -13.54 -1.53 -5.75
C ASP A 177 -13.62 -2.94 -6.36
N ALA A 178 -13.72 -2.99 -7.66
CA ALA A 178 -13.90 -4.24 -8.40
C ALA A 178 -12.57 -4.96 -8.71
N ASN A 179 -11.42 -4.32 -8.53
CA ASN A 179 -10.10 -4.90 -8.81
C ASN A 179 -9.99 -5.57 -10.19
N GLY A 180 -10.67 -5.05 -11.21
CA GLY A 180 -10.68 -5.62 -12.56
C GLY A 180 -11.49 -6.92 -12.70
N ALA A 181 -12.43 -7.19 -11.79
CA ALA A 181 -13.22 -8.44 -11.80
C ALA A 181 -14.33 -8.49 -12.86
N PHE A 182 -14.69 -7.35 -13.44
CA PHE A 182 -15.77 -7.27 -14.44
C PHE A 182 -15.21 -7.06 -15.85
N SER A 183 -15.85 -7.68 -16.85
CA SER A 183 -15.64 -7.39 -18.27
C SER A 183 -16.48 -6.17 -18.70
N TYR A 184 -16.22 -5.68 -19.89
CA TYR A 184 -17.00 -4.61 -20.52
C TYR A 184 -18.27 -5.12 -21.25
N GLU A 185 -18.55 -6.43 -21.19
CA GLU A 185 -19.70 -7.06 -21.83
C GLU A 185 -20.88 -7.20 -20.88
#